data_970b1590c110a875694c2f28c9d4e05b
#
_entry.id   970b1590c110a875694c2f28c9d4e05b
#
_cell.length_a   1.000
_cell.length_b   1.000
_cell.length_c   1.000
_cell.angle_alpha   90.00
_cell.angle_beta   90.00
_cell.angle_gamma   90.00
#
_symmetry.space_group_name_H-M   'P 1'
#
loop_
_entity.id
_entity.type
_entity.pdbx_description
1 polymer ?
#
loop_
_entity_poly.entity_id
_entity_poly.type
_entity_poly.pdbx_seq_one_letter_code
_entity_poly.pdbx_strand_id
1 'polypeptide(L)'
;MVNSKIRVGVIGLGYLGKFHFEKYRLNKSVKLTSIVDIDKKNLDLIESTDIYKTTSIKDIIGKVDAVSIVTPTITHFSIAKYFLENKVHVLLEKPMTELVSEARKLNIIAKKNRCILQIGHLEQFNPAIRKLKCQLKAPEFIEVHRLCEFNPRATDVDVVLDLMIHDIDIVLSLINKNIKTVSYTHLRAHETDL
;
A
#
# COMPACT_ATOMS: atom_id res chain seq x y z
N MET A 1 3.28 -11.43 31.28
CA MET A 1 2.28 -11.45 30.18
C MET A 1 3.01 -11.93 28.94
N VAL A 2 2.61 -13.06 28.35
CA VAL A 2 3.17 -13.55 27.09
C VAL A 2 2.69 -12.58 26.02
N ASN A 3 3.60 -11.79 25.47
CA ASN A 3 3.30 -10.84 24.39
C ASN A 3 2.93 -11.66 23.15
N SER A 4 1.64 -11.90 22.94
CA SER A 4 1.17 -12.65 21.77
C SER A 4 1.52 -11.85 20.52
N LYS A 5 2.20 -12.49 19.56
CA LYS A 5 2.55 -11.84 18.29
C LYS A 5 1.28 -11.45 17.54
N ILE A 6 1.32 -10.29 16.88
CA ILE A 6 0.24 -9.84 16.00
C ILE A 6 0.08 -10.85 14.86
N ARG A 7 -1.15 -11.36 14.69
CA ARG A 7 -1.50 -12.27 13.59
C ARG A 7 -1.76 -11.47 12.32
N VAL A 8 -1.02 -11.77 11.27
CA VAL A 8 -1.08 -11.01 10.01
C VAL A 8 -1.58 -11.90 8.88
N GLY A 9 -2.43 -11.33 8.01
CA GLY A 9 -2.82 -11.90 6.73
C GLY A 9 -2.26 -11.11 5.55
N VAL A 10 -2.00 -11.77 4.42
CA VAL A 10 -1.66 -11.13 3.14
C VAL A 10 -2.77 -11.40 2.13
N ILE A 11 -3.29 -10.32 1.52
CA ILE A 11 -4.36 -10.36 0.53
C ILE A 11 -3.79 -9.96 -0.82
N GLY A 12 -3.82 -10.89 -1.76
CA GLY A 12 -3.16 -10.78 -3.06
C GLY A 12 -1.73 -11.31 -3.00
N LEU A 13 -1.42 -12.32 -3.82
CA LEU A 13 -0.11 -12.95 -3.95
C LEU A 13 0.50 -12.75 -5.36
N GLY A 14 0.13 -11.67 -6.02
CA GLY A 14 0.76 -11.22 -7.24
C GLY A 14 2.23 -10.85 -7.02
N TYR A 15 2.82 -10.13 -7.96
CA TYR A 15 4.24 -9.77 -7.90
C TYR A 15 4.65 -9.12 -6.57
N LEU A 16 3.97 -8.04 -6.15
CA LEU A 16 4.28 -7.36 -4.88
C LEU A 16 3.84 -8.17 -3.65
N GLY A 17 2.72 -8.89 -3.74
CA GLY A 17 2.22 -9.69 -2.64
C GLY A 17 3.18 -10.77 -2.16
N LYS A 18 3.97 -11.36 -3.08
CA LYS A 18 5.05 -12.30 -2.74
C LYS A 18 6.13 -11.66 -1.87
N PHE A 19 6.49 -10.39 -2.11
CA PHE A 19 7.42 -9.67 -1.23
C PHE A 19 6.83 -9.43 0.15
N HIS A 20 5.56 -9.04 0.25
CA HIS A 20 4.88 -8.88 1.55
C HIS A 20 4.83 -10.20 2.31
N PHE A 21 4.45 -11.28 1.64
CA PHE A 21 4.47 -12.64 2.19
C PHE A 21 5.84 -13.00 2.79
N GLU A 22 6.91 -12.87 2.01
CA GLU A 22 8.26 -13.20 2.46
C GLU A 22 8.72 -12.32 3.63
N LYS A 23 8.43 -11.02 3.60
CA LYS A 23 8.78 -10.10 4.69
C LYS A 23 8.07 -10.47 5.99
N TYR A 24 6.77 -10.80 5.94
CA TYR A 24 6.06 -11.24 7.13
C TYR A 24 6.49 -12.62 7.62
N ARG A 25 6.81 -13.55 6.71
CA ARG A 25 7.33 -14.87 7.05
C ARG A 25 8.65 -14.80 7.82
N LEU A 26 9.53 -13.87 7.46
CA LEU A 26 10.83 -13.65 8.09
C LEU A 26 10.76 -12.77 9.35
N ASN A 27 9.69 -12.02 9.56
CA ASN A 27 9.59 -11.08 10.67
C ASN A 27 9.20 -11.79 11.97
N LYS A 28 10.15 -11.84 12.91
CA LYS A 28 9.97 -12.50 14.23
C LYS A 28 8.96 -11.78 15.15
N SER A 29 8.61 -10.52 14.88
CA SER A 29 7.68 -9.71 15.69
C SER A 29 6.22 -10.00 15.42
N VAL A 30 5.90 -10.65 14.30
CA VAL A 30 4.53 -10.98 13.90
C VAL A 30 4.39 -12.48 13.62
N LYS A 31 3.17 -12.96 13.46
CA LYS A 31 2.86 -14.31 13.00
C LYS A 31 2.03 -14.21 11.73
N LEU A 32 2.58 -14.61 10.60
CA LEU A 32 1.82 -14.77 9.37
C LEU A 32 0.89 -15.99 9.52
N THR A 33 -0.41 -15.76 9.55
CA THR A 33 -1.42 -16.80 9.81
C THR A 33 -2.27 -17.14 8.61
N SER A 34 -2.41 -16.21 7.66
CA SER A 34 -3.34 -16.38 6.55
C SER A 34 -2.83 -15.73 5.27
N ILE A 35 -3.15 -16.35 4.16
CA ILE A 35 -2.97 -15.77 2.82
C ILE A 35 -4.25 -15.94 2.01
N VAL A 36 -4.57 -14.92 1.22
CA VAL A 36 -5.77 -14.90 0.37
C VAL A 36 -5.39 -14.47 -1.04
N ASP A 37 -5.81 -15.22 -2.03
CA ASP A 37 -5.73 -14.83 -3.43
C ASP A 37 -6.91 -15.41 -4.19
N ILE A 38 -7.50 -14.66 -5.11
CA ILE A 38 -8.62 -15.15 -5.95
C ILE A 38 -8.17 -16.26 -6.91
N ASP A 39 -6.90 -16.22 -7.33
CA ASP A 39 -6.31 -17.28 -8.13
C ASP A 39 -5.69 -18.35 -7.21
N LYS A 40 -6.33 -19.52 -7.21
CA LYS A 40 -5.86 -20.65 -6.42
C LYS A 40 -4.43 -21.09 -6.76
N LYS A 41 -3.99 -20.89 -8.01
CA LYS A 41 -2.62 -21.21 -8.42
C LYS A 41 -1.58 -20.46 -7.62
N ASN A 42 -1.85 -19.18 -7.28
CA ASN A 42 -0.95 -18.40 -6.44
C ASN A 42 -0.83 -18.98 -5.03
N LEU A 43 -1.91 -19.53 -4.48
CA LEU A 43 -1.92 -20.17 -3.17
C LEU A 43 -1.17 -21.50 -3.18
N ASP A 44 -1.29 -22.26 -4.26
CA ASP A 44 -0.64 -23.58 -4.41
C ASP A 44 0.89 -23.48 -4.52
N LEU A 45 1.41 -22.34 -4.97
CA LEU A 45 2.87 -22.07 -5.00
C LEU A 45 3.51 -21.92 -3.62
N ILE A 46 2.72 -21.74 -2.58
CA ILE A 46 3.21 -21.57 -1.21
C ILE A 46 3.23 -22.92 -0.50
N GLU A 47 4.40 -23.49 -0.32
CA GLU A 47 4.60 -24.77 0.36
C GLU A 47 4.62 -24.63 1.89
N SER A 48 3.54 -24.14 2.50
CA SER A 48 3.46 -24.02 3.96
C SER A 48 2.17 -24.64 4.47
N THR A 49 2.30 -25.49 5.49
CA THR A 49 1.17 -26.14 6.18
C THR A 49 0.64 -25.31 7.34
N ASP A 50 1.44 -24.39 7.87
CA ASP A 50 1.11 -23.61 9.07
C ASP A 50 0.33 -22.31 8.76
N ILE A 51 0.11 -22.02 7.46
CA ILE A 51 -0.55 -20.80 6.99
C ILE A 51 -1.89 -21.19 6.36
N TYR A 52 -2.97 -20.60 6.86
CA TYR A 52 -4.30 -20.81 6.29
C TYR A 52 -4.40 -20.15 4.91
N LYS A 53 -4.78 -20.92 3.91
CA LYS A 53 -4.90 -20.51 2.51
C LYS A 53 -6.36 -20.52 2.08
N THR A 54 -6.83 -19.45 1.47
CA THR A 54 -8.21 -19.36 0.99
C THR A 54 -8.34 -18.36 -0.17
N THR A 55 -9.39 -18.53 -0.95
CA THR A 55 -9.78 -17.58 -2.00
C THR A 55 -10.76 -16.51 -1.50
N SER A 56 -11.21 -16.59 -0.25
CA SER A 56 -12.21 -15.70 0.33
C SER A 56 -11.65 -14.89 1.51
N ILE A 57 -11.71 -13.56 1.41
CA ILE A 57 -11.32 -12.66 2.51
C ILE A 57 -12.16 -12.88 3.78
N LYS A 58 -13.38 -13.42 3.64
CA LYS A 58 -14.29 -13.63 4.77
C LYS A 58 -13.79 -14.71 5.73
N ASP A 59 -13.08 -15.70 5.21
CA ASP A 59 -12.64 -16.89 5.96
C ASP A 59 -11.53 -16.60 6.96
N ILE A 60 -10.89 -15.44 6.87
CA ILE A 60 -9.77 -15.08 7.74
C ILE A 60 -10.15 -14.12 8.88
N ILE A 61 -11.42 -13.67 8.92
CA ILE A 61 -11.91 -12.89 10.06
C ILE A 61 -11.80 -13.75 11.33
N GLY A 62 -11.28 -13.16 12.41
CA GLY A 62 -10.99 -13.86 13.67
C GLY A 62 -9.66 -14.62 13.67
N LYS A 63 -9.03 -14.85 12.51
CA LYS A 63 -7.71 -15.48 12.40
C LYS A 63 -6.57 -14.45 12.30
N VAL A 64 -6.89 -13.19 12.00
CA VAL A 64 -5.92 -12.10 11.82
C VAL A 64 -6.27 -10.89 12.69
N ASP A 65 -5.25 -10.17 13.13
CA ASP A 65 -5.36 -8.89 13.82
C ASP A 65 -5.07 -7.72 12.87
N ALA A 66 -4.27 -7.99 11.83
CA ALA A 66 -3.94 -7.05 10.77
C ALA A 66 -3.84 -7.76 9.42
N VAL A 67 -4.07 -7.01 8.35
CA VAL A 67 -3.87 -7.50 6.98
C VAL A 67 -3.02 -6.54 6.16
N SER A 68 -2.27 -7.10 5.21
CA SER A 68 -1.62 -6.37 4.14
C SER A 68 -2.39 -6.61 2.85
N ILE A 69 -2.90 -5.55 2.23
CA ILE A 69 -3.71 -5.60 1.00
C ILE A 69 -2.83 -5.18 -0.16
N VAL A 70 -2.58 -6.12 -1.08
CA VAL A 70 -1.64 -5.99 -2.20
C VAL A 70 -2.33 -6.50 -3.48
N THR A 71 -3.53 -6.01 -3.71
CA THR A 71 -4.40 -6.35 -4.83
C THR A 71 -4.45 -5.19 -5.84
N PRO A 72 -5.10 -5.32 -7.00
CA PRO A 72 -5.33 -4.19 -7.90
C PRO A 72 -6.10 -3.05 -7.23
N THR A 73 -5.77 -1.80 -7.57
CA THR A 73 -6.29 -0.58 -6.93
C THR A 73 -7.81 -0.52 -6.87
N ILE A 74 -8.47 -0.95 -7.94
CA ILE A 74 -9.94 -0.99 -8.04
C ILE A 74 -10.60 -1.80 -6.90
N THR A 75 -9.89 -2.74 -6.28
CA THR A 75 -10.40 -3.57 -5.18
C THR A 75 -10.08 -3.02 -3.80
N HIS A 76 -9.17 -2.06 -3.70
CA HIS A 76 -8.64 -1.54 -2.44
C HIS A 76 -9.73 -1.06 -1.49
N PHE A 77 -10.64 -0.22 -2.00
CA PHE A 77 -11.72 0.34 -1.17
C PHE A 77 -12.58 -0.74 -0.54
N SER A 78 -13.07 -1.68 -1.33
CA SER A 78 -14.01 -2.71 -0.87
C SER A 78 -13.36 -3.65 0.15
N ILE A 79 -12.13 -4.09 -0.13
CA ILE A 79 -11.39 -5.01 0.75
C ILE A 79 -10.97 -4.30 2.05
N ALA A 80 -10.38 -3.11 1.97
CA ALA A 80 -9.96 -2.35 3.15
C ALA A 80 -11.16 -1.99 4.04
N LYS A 81 -12.28 -1.54 3.44
CA LYS A 81 -13.53 -1.28 4.16
C LYS A 81 -13.98 -2.52 4.93
N TYR A 82 -14.01 -3.68 4.30
CA TYR A 82 -14.45 -4.92 4.91
C TYR A 82 -13.62 -5.26 6.17
N PHE A 83 -12.30 -5.18 6.09
CA PHE A 83 -11.43 -5.47 7.24
C PHE A 83 -11.55 -4.42 8.36
N LEU A 84 -11.58 -3.14 8.01
CA LEU A 84 -11.73 -2.07 8.99
C LEU A 84 -13.07 -2.14 9.74
N GLU A 85 -14.17 -2.50 9.05
CA GLU A 85 -15.49 -2.71 9.68
C GLU A 85 -15.49 -3.93 10.61
N ASN A 86 -14.65 -4.93 10.34
CA ASN A 86 -14.44 -6.08 11.21
C ASN A 86 -13.32 -5.89 12.25
N LYS A 87 -12.90 -4.64 12.51
CA LYS A 87 -11.89 -4.24 13.51
C LYS A 87 -10.52 -4.86 13.28
N VAL A 88 -10.15 -5.11 12.03
CA VAL A 88 -8.84 -5.58 11.60
C VAL A 88 -8.02 -4.39 11.10
N HIS A 89 -6.78 -4.27 11.56
CA HIS A 89 -5.85 -3.23 11.09
C HIS A 89 -5.44 -3.48 9.64
N VAL A 90 -5.17 -2.43 8.88
CA VAL A 90 -4.91 -2.52 7.44
C VAL A 90 -3.62 -1.79 7.07
N LEU A 91 -2.69 -2.51 6.44
CA LEU A 91 -1.66 -1.95 5.57
C LEU A 91 -2.18 -2.08 4.13
N LEU A 92 -2.38 -0.96 3.45
CA LEU A 92 -2.93 -0.90 2.10
C LEU A 92 -1.86 -0.40 1.13
N GLU A 93 -1.64 -1.11 0.02
CA GLU A 93 -0.71 -0.65 -1.00
C GLU A 93 -1.20 0.65 -1.68
N LYS A 94 -0.24 1.37 -2.23
CA LYS A 94 -0.51 2.59 -3.02
C LYS A 94 -1.02 2.22 -4.44
N PRO A 95 -1.83 3.09 -5.05
CA PRO A 95 -2.54 4.21 -4.45
C PRO A 95 -3.63 3.73 -3.49
N MET A 96 -3.97 4.54 -2.50
CA MET A 96 -4.94 4.15 -1.47
C MET A 96 -6.28 3.71 -2.06
N THR A 97 -6.80 4.47 -3.00
CA THR A 97 -8.04 4.21 -3.76
C THR A 97 -7.99 5.00 -5.07
N GLU A 98 -8.87 4.71 -6.00
CA GLU A 98 -9.03 5.49 -7.24
C GLU A 98 -9.64 6.86 -6.96
N LEU A 99 -10.60 6.94 -6.03
CA LEU A 99 -11.35 8.14 -5.72
C LEU A 99 -11.00 8.71 -4.33
N VAL A 100 -10.80 10.02 -4.26
CA VAL A 100 -10.56 10.74 -2.99
C VAL A 100 -11.71 10.55 -2.00
N SER A 101 -12.95 10.46 -2.49
CA SER A 101 -14.13 10.22 -1.64
C SER A 101 -14.07 8.87 -0.93
N GLU A 102 -13.53 7.84 -1.55
CA GLU A 102 -13.32 6.51 -0.98
C GLU A 102 -12.22 6.54 0.08
N ALA A 103 -11.09 7.19 -0.22
CA ALA A 103 -10.01 7.38 0.75
C ALA A 103 -10.49 8.08 2.02
N ARG A 104 -11.31 9.14 1.87
CA ARG A 104 -11.94 9.82 3.02
C ARG A 104 -12.85 8.90 3.83
N LYS A 105 -13.65 8.06 3.16
CA LYS A 105 -14.52 7.08 3.83
C LYS A 105 -13.70 6.05 4.62
N LEU A 106 -12.63 5.51 4.04
CA LEU A 106 -11.75 4.57 4.74
C LEU A 106 -11.15 5.17 6.01
N ASN A 107 -10.69 6.42 5.96
CA ASN A 107 -10.18 7.13 7.13
C ASN A 107 -11.24 7.28 8.24
N ILE A 108 -12.49 7.59 7.86
CA ILE A 108 -13.62 7.70 8.81
C ILE A 108 -13.89 6.34 9.46
N ILE A 109 -13.95 5.26 8.65
CA ILE A 109 -14.21 3.91 9.14
C ILE A 109 -13.08 3.44 10.08
N ALA A 110 -11.83 3.67 9.70
CA ALA A 110 -10.68 3.32 10.53
C ALA A 110 -10.74 4.01 11.90
N LYS A 111 -10.99 5.32 11.93
CA LYS A 111 -11.15 6.09 13.17
C LYS A 111 -12.32 5.57 14.02
N LYS A 112 -13.49 5.36 13.41
CA LYS A 112 -14.69 4.87 14.09
C LYS A 112 -14.45 3.52 14.77
N ASN A 113 -13.74 2.61 14.10
CA ASN A 113 -13.47 1.27 14.61
C ASN A 113 -12.16 1.15 15.40
N ARG A 114 -11.45 2.27 15.64
CA ARG A 114 -10.14 2.33 16.31
C ARG A 114 -9.10 1.41 15.65
N CYS A 115 -9.14 1.33 14.30
CA CYS A 115 -8.18 0.58 13.51
C CYS A 115 -7.06 1.49 12.99
N ILE A 116 -5.88 0.92 12.85
CA ILE A 116 -4.78 1.53 12.10
C ILE A 116 -5.03 1.27 10.62
N LEU A 117 -5.01 2.33 9.82
CA LEU A 117 -4.96 2.28 8.37
C LEU A 117 -3.66 2.95 7.94
N GLN A 118 -2.74 2.16 7.42
CA GLN A 118 -1.44 2.59 6.92
C GLN A 118 -1.39 2.41 5.41
N ILE A 119 -0.88 3.41 4.69
CA ILE A 119 -0.66 3.30 3.25
C ILE A 119 0.80 2.95 2.97
N GLY A 120 1.03 2.13 1.95
CA GLY A 120 2.33 1.60 1.55
C GLY A 120 3.26 2.62 0.88
N HIS A 121 3.40 3.83 1.43
CA HIS A 121 4.38 4.82 0.98
C HIS A 121 5.79 4.44 1.45
N LEU A 122 6.38 3.44 0.80
CA LEU A 122 7.63 2.81 1.23
C LEU A 122 8.84 3.77 1.17
N GLU A 123 8.81 4.78 0.29
CA GLU A 123 9.88 5.77 0.17
C GLU A 123 10.11 6.58 1.45
N GLN A 124 9.12 6.67 2.34
CA GLN A 124 9.30 7.28 3.66
C GLN A 124 10.32 6.53 4.53
N PHE A 125 10.54 5.26 4.23
CA PHE A 125 11.51 4.39 4.94
C PHE A 125 12.85 4.27 4.20
N ASN A 126 12.98 4.87 3.03
CA ASN A 126 14.22 4.89 2.27
C ASN A 126 15.32 5.61 3.09
N PRO A 127 16.49 4.99 3.31
CA PRO A 127 17.56 5.58 4.12
C PRO A 127 18.02 6.95 3.61
N ALA A 128 18.06 7.16 2.29
CA ALA A 128 18.42 8.45 1.71
C ALA A 128 17.38 9.53 2.06
N ILE A 129 16.10 9.23 1.95
CA ILE A 129 15.01 10.16 2.31
C ILE A 129 15.03 10.46 3.81
N ARG A 130 15.23 9.44 4.63
CA ARG A 130 15.37 9.63 6.10
C ARG A 130 16.55 10.52 6.45
N LYS A 131 17.69 10.33 5.79
CA LYS A 131 18.88 11.17 5.98
C LYS A 131 18.61 12.61 5.54
N LEU A 132 17.98 12.78 4.37
CA LEU A 132 17.60 14.09 3.83
C LEU A 132 16.69 14.85 4.80
N LYS A 133 15.66 14.19 5.36
CA LYS A 133 14.77 14.79 6.38
C LYS A 133 15.50 15.32 7.61
N CYS A 134 16.56 14.63 8.05
CA CYS A 134 17.36 15.08 9.19
C CYS A 134 18.23 16.30 8.85
N GLN A 135 18.60 16.50 7.59
CA GLN A 135 19.51 17.54 7.15
C GLN A 135 18.80 18.82 6.66
N LEU A 136 17.64 18.66 6.02
CA LEU A 136 16.86 19.79 5.49
C LEU A 136 16.07 20.46 6.62
N LYS A 137 16.32 21.76 6.82
CA LYS A 137 15.59 22.55 7.82
C LYS A 137 14.41 23.32 7.25
N ALA A 138 14.55 23.94 6.09
CA ALA A 138 13.50 24.72 5.43
C ALA A 138 13.83 24.88 3.93
N PRO A 139 13.51 23.92 3.09
CA PRO A 139 13.75 24.06 1.66
C PRO A 139 12.85 25.14 1.07
N GLU A 140 13.44 26.06 0.30
CA GLU A 140 12.72 27.12 -0.39
C GLU A 140 12.28 26.68 -1.78
N PHE A 141 13.03 25.77 -2.39
CA PHE A 141 12.78 25.20 -3.70
C PHE A 141 13.08 23.69 -3.71
N ILE A 142 12.23 22.91 -4.31
CA ILE A 142 12.42 21.47 -4.53
C ILE A 142 12.07 21.15 -5.96
N GLU A 143 12.97 20.51 -6.68
CA GLU A 143 12.77 19.99 -8.00
C GLU A 143 12.98 18.47 -7.99
N VAL A 144 12.10 17.74 -8.66
CA VAL A 144 12.16 16.27 -8.72
C VAL A 144 12.02 15.82 -10.17
N HIS A 145 12.96 15.01 -10.61
CA HIS A 145 12.92 14.37 -11.92
C HIS A 145 12.78 12.87 -11.74
N ARG A 146 11.68 12.29 -12.25
CA ARG A 146 11.47 10.85 -12.27
C ARG A 146 11.37 10.39 -13.71
N LEU A 147 12.47 9.87 -14.20
CA LEU A 147 12.60 9.38 -15.58
C LEU A 147 12.73 7.86 -15.53
N CYS A 148 11.90 7.14 -16.24
CA CYS A 148 11.98 5.70 -16.37
C CYS A 148 11.51 5.27 -17.78
N GLU A 149 11.97 4.12 -18.24
CA GLU A 149 11.43 3.49 -19.43
C GLU A 149 9.97 3.07 -19.18
N PHE A 150 9.18 3.08 -20.27
CA PHE A 150 7.80 2.63 -20.19
C PHE A 150 7.74 1.17 -19.71
N ASN A 151 6.97 0.94 -18.67
CA ASN A 151 6.69 -0.40 -18.14
C ASN A 151 5.17 -0.63 -18.19
N PRO A 152 4.69 -1.67 -18.88
CA PRO A 152 3.26 -1.94 -19.02
C PRO A 152 2.56 -2.41 -17.72
N ARG A 153 3.21 -2.30 -16.57
CA ARG A 153 2.60 -2.57 -15.26
C ARG A 153 1.76 -1.38 -14.82
N ALA A 154 0.75 -1.66 -14.01
CA ALA A 154 -0.14 -0.64 -13.42
C ALA A 154 -0.82 0.26 -14.47
N THR A 155 -1.28 -0.35 -15.57
CA THR A 155 -2.05 0.33 -16.61
C THR A 155 -3.49 0.67 -16.18
N ASP A 156 -3.88 0.26 -14.98
CA ASP A 156 -5.18 0.54 -14.35
C ASP A 156 -5.25 1.92 -13.68
N VAL A 157 -4.11 2.61 -13.52
CA VAL A 157 -4.03 3.95 -12.93
C VAL A 157 -3.17 4.89 -13.79
N ASP A 158 -3.39 6.20 -13.64
CA ASP A 158 -2.59 7.20 -14.35
C ASP A 158 -1.17 7.35 -13.74
N VAL A 159 -0.29 8.03 -14.47
CA VAL A 159 1.10 8.27 -14.07
C VAL A 159 1.23 9.03 -12.74
N VAL A 160 0.26 9.85 -12.38
CA VAL A 160 0.26 10.59 -11.12
C VAL A 160 0.07 9.63 -9.96
N LEU A 161 -0.89 8.71 -10.07
CA LEU A 161 -1.19 7.72 -9.03
C LEU A 161 -0.21 6.55 -9.01
N ASP A 162 0.46 6.25 -10.13
CA ASP A 162 1.47 5.18 -10.14
C ASP A 162 2.85 5.65 -9.72
N LEU A 163 3.38 6.70 -10.35
CA LEU A 163 4.77 7.14 -10.19
C LEU A 163 4.89 8.43 -9.38
N MET A 164 4.19 9.49 -9.77
CA MET A 164 4.34 10.82 -9.16
C MET A 164 3.90 10.85 -7.70
N ILE A 165 3.02 9.95 -7.29
CA ILE A 165 2.55 9.81 -5.89
C ILE A 165 3.73 9.65 -4.91
N HIS A 166 4.81 8.97 -5.31
CA HIS A 166 6.00 8.80 -4.48
C HIS A 166 6.73 10.13 -4.27
N ASP A 167 6.84 10.92 -5.33
CA ASP A 167 7.52 12.21 -5.28
C ASP A 167 6.69 13.23 -4.50
N ILE A 168 5.39 13.24 -4.71
CA ILE A 168 4.45 14.05 -3.93
C ILE A 168 4.56 13.73 -2.43
N ASP A 169 4.55 12.44 -2.07
CA ASP A 169 4.65 12.00 -0.69
C ASP A 169 6.00 12.43 -0.06
N ILE A 170 7.11 12.26 -0.78
CA ILE A 170 8.44 12.71 -0.34
C ILE A 170 8.43 14.22 -0.11
N VAL A 171 8.02 15.02 -1.10
CA VAL A 171 8.00 16.48 -1.02
C VAL A 171 7.14 16.96 0.15
N LEU A 172 5.92 16.42 0.29
CA LEU A 172 5.04 16.77 1.41
C LEU A 172 5.64 16.43 2.76
N SER A 173 6.44 15.39 2.83
CA SER A 173 7.13 14.99 4.07
C SER A 173 8.33 15.86 4.42
N LEU A 174 8.91 16.58 3.44
CA LEU A 174 10.03 17.51 3.62
C LEU A 174 9.56 18.92 3.97
N ILE A 175 8.38 19.32 3.48
CA ILE A 175 7.81 20.65 3.73
C ILE A 175 6.73 20.55 4.81
N ASN A 176 6.98 21.08 5.97
CA ASN A 176 5.99 21.13 7.06
C ASN A 176 5.02 22.33 6.89
N LYS A 177 4.41 22.47 5.72
CA LYS A 177 3.50 23.58 5.37
C LYS A 177 2.36 23.07 4.50
N ASN A 178 1.20 23.71 4.59
CA ASN A 178 0.06 23.42 3.74
C ASN A 178 0.30 23.89 2.30
N ILE A 179 -0.14 23.08 1.32
CA ILE A 179 -0.15 23.47 -0.09
C ILE A 179 -1.14 24.64 -0.26
N LYS A 180 -0.71 25.71 -0.93
CA LYS A 180 -1.57 26.85 -1.27
C LYS A 180 -2.20 26.72 -2.64
N THR A 181 -1.40 26.32 -3.62
CA THR A 181 -1.81 26.25 -5.03
C THR A 181 -1.14 25.05 -5.70
N VAL A 182 -1.84 24.47 -6.67
CA VAL A 182 -1.30 23.45 -7.57
C VAL A 182 -1.59 23.89 -9.01
N SER A 183 -0.60 23.79 -9.88
CA SER A 183 -0.80 23.85 -11.32
C SER A 183 -0.03 22.70 -11.97
N TYR A 184 -0.53 22.19 -13.08
CA TYR A 184 0.11 21.11 -13.81
C TYR A 184 -0.12 21.26 -15.31
N THR A 185 0.82 20.70 -16.09
CA THR A 185 0.66 20.52 -17.54
C THR A 185 0.84 19.03 -17.83
N HIS A 186 -0.15 18.44 -18.49
CA HIS A 186 -0.09 17.06 -18.95
C HIS A 186 0.15 17.06 -20.46
N LEU A 187 1.31 16.55 -20.87
CA LEU A 187 1.63 16.32 -22.27
C LEU A 187 1.43 14.84 -22.58
N ARG A 188 0.53 14.51 -23.48
CA ARG A 188 0.49 13.16 -24.06
C ARG A 188 1.73 12.99 -24.93
N ALA A 189 2.44 11.87 -24.80
CA ALA A 189 3.37 11.47 -25.82
C ALA A 189 2.59 11.39 -27.13
N HIS A 190 2.99 12.17 -28.14
CA HIS A 190 2.54 11.91 -29.50
C HIS A 190 3.10 10.54 -29.85
N GLU A 191 2.23 9.56 -30.10
CA GLU A 191 2.61 8.40 -30.86
C GLU A 191 3.12 8.96 -32.18
N THR A 192 4.43 9.00 -32.35
CA THR A 192 5.03 9.13 -33.66
C THR A 192 4.75 7.81 -34.35
N ASP A 193 3.72 7.81 -35.20
CA ASP A 193 3.56 6.79 -36.24
C ASP A 193 4.85 6.78 -37.06
N LEU A 194 5.69 5.83 -36.81
CA LEU A 194 6.83 5.45 -37.68
C LEU A 194 6.46 4.17 -38.41
#